data_f73a2fcbc5c88c2e07b7f8c791210f4a
#
_entry.id   f73a2fcbc5c88c2e07b7f8c791210f4a
#
_cell.length_a   1.000
_cell.length_b   1.000
_cell.length_c   1.000
_cell.angle_alpha   90.00
_cell.angle_beta   90.00
_cell.angle_gamma   90.00
#
_symmetry.space_group_name_H-M   'P 1'
#
loop_
_entity.id
_entity.type
_entity.pdbx_description
1 polymer ?
#
loop_
_entity_poly.entity_id
_entity_poly.type
_entity_poly.pdbx_seq_one_letter_code
_entity_poly.pdbx_strand_id
1 'polypeptide(L)'
;MCGIIGILGADPAAPRLVQALKLLEYRGYDSAGVATLENGAITRRRAAGKLANLAAELERSPLAGVSGIGHTRWATHGAPTTGNAHPHATARVAIVHNGIIENFRPLREELI
;
A
#
# COMPACT_ATOMS: atom_id res chain seq x y z
N MET A 1 5.26 3.95 13.23
CA MET A 1 4.60 5.04 12.48
C MET A 1 4.56 4.67 11.00
N CYS A 2 3.43 4.85 10.35
CA CYS A 2 3.26 4.50 8.96
C CYS A 2 3.94 5.47 7.99
N GLY A 3 4.34 4.98 6.82
CA GLY A 3 4.88 5.79 5.74
C GLY A 3 4.00 5.75 4.51
N ILE A 4 3.90 6.87 3.82
CA ILE A 4 3.12 7.02 2.57
C ILE A 4 4.03 7.61 1.50
N ILE A 5 3.91 7.10 0.28
CA ILE A 5 4.58 7.65 -0.90
C ILE A 5 3.64 7.64 -2.10
N GLY A 6 3.74 8.64 -2.95
CA GLY A 6 3.00 8.71 -4.21
C GLY A 6 3.93 9.10 -5.34
N ILE A 7 3.72 8.52 -6.52
CA ILE A 7 4.52 8.80 -7.71
C ILE A 7 3.59 9.01 -8.91
N LEU A 8 3.84 10.10 -9.63
CA LEU A 8 3.32 10.34 -10.97
C LEU A 8 4.55 10.42 -11.89
N GLY A 9 4.66 9.52 -12.85
CA GLY A 9 5.89 9.46 -13.65
C GLY A 9 5.71 8.89 -15.04
N ALA A 10 6.84 8.71 -15.73
CA ALA A 10 6.93 8.15 -17.05
C ALA A 10 7.50 6.72 -17.06
N ASP A 11 8.13 6.29 -15.97
CA ASP A 11 8.70 4.96 -15.81
C ASP A 11 7.88 4.12 -14.81
N PRO A 12 7.99 2.79 -14.81
CA PRO A 12 7.27 1.95 -13.85
C PRO A 12 7.45 2.43 -12.43
N ALA A 13 6.33 2.66 -11.74
CA ALA A 13 6.33 3.25 -10.40
C ALA A 13 6.71 2.25 -9.30
N ALA A 14 6.36 0.97 -9.44
CA ALA A 14 6.52 0.00 -8.37
C ALA A 14 7.95 -0.14 -7.83
N PRO A 15 9.00 -0.27 -8.66
CA PRO A 15 10.38 -0.32 -8.16
C PRO A 15 10.77 0.96 -7.41
N ARG A 16 10.33 2.10 -7.90
CA ARG A 16 10.62 3.41 -7.29
C ARG A 16 9.88 3.59 -5.97
N LEU A 17 8.63 3.10 -5.90
CA LEU A 17 7.86 3.10 -4.66
C LEU A 17 8.56 2.25 -3.59
N VAL A 18 9.04 1.07 -3.93
CA VAL A 18 9.78 0.22 -2.99
C VAL A 18 11.06 0.90 -2.50
N GLN A 19 11.82 1.53 -3.39
CA GLN A 19 13.03 2.27 -3.00
C GLN A 19 12.70 3.42 -2.04
N ALA A 20 11.62 4.15 -2.31
CA ALA A 20 11.18 5.24 -1.43
C ALA A 20 10.72 4.70 -0.07
N LEU A 21 10.00 3.57 -0.05
CA LEU A 21 9.57 2.95 1.21
C LEU A 21 10.75 2.48 2.06
N LYS A 22 11.86 2.07 1.45
CA LYS A 22 13.09 1.74 2.18
C LYS A 22 13.60 2.90 3.00
N LEU A 23 13.45 4.13 2.54
CA LEU A 23 13.83 5.32 3.28
C LEU A 23 12.95 5.55 4.50
N LEU A 24 11.78 4.95 4.55
CA LEU A 24 10.83 5.05 5.64
C LEU A 24 10.89 3.86 6.61
N GLU A 25 11.72 2.85 6.35
CA GLU A 25 11.85 1.66 7.19
C GLU A 25 12.21 1.98 8.64
N TYR A 26 13.01 3.02 8.87
CA TYR A 26 13.44 3.42 10.20
C TYR A 26 12.28 3.73 11.15
N ARG A 27 11.11 4.01 10.60
CA ARG A 27 9.89 4.33 11.38
C ARG A 27 9.21 3.10 11.96
N GLY A 28 9.65 1.91 11.56
CA GLY A 28 9.02 0.65 11.93
C GLY A 28 7.79 0.35 11.08
N TYR A 29 7.57 -0.93 10.81
CA TYR A 29 6.41 -1.39 10.02
C TYR A 29 6.21 -2.89 10.21
N ASP A 30 5.00 -3.37 9.94
CA ASP A 30 4.63 -4.79 10.00
C ASP A 30 4.07 -5.32 8.68
N SER A 31 3.79 -4.45 7.76
CA SER A 31 3.32 -4.80 6.42
C SER A 31 3.57 -3.64 5.48
N ALA A 32 3.57 -3.93 4.18
CA ALA A 32 3.80 -2.94 3.15
C ALA A 32 3.00 -3.28 1.90
N GLY A 33 2.76 -2.27 1.07
CA GLY A 33 2.07 -2.49 -0.20
C GLY A 33 2.22 -1.33 -1.15
N VAL A 34 1.95 -1.62 -2.41
CA VAL A 34 1.89 -0.65 -3.49
C VAL A 34 0.66 -0.90 -4.36
N ALA A 35 0.16 0.15 -4.97
CA ALA A 35 -0.87 0.05 -6.01
C ALA A 35 -0.48 0.95 -7.16
N THR A 36 -0.67 0.48 -8.38
CA THR A 36 -0.39 1.25 -9.59
C THR A 36 -1.59 1.30 -10.51
N LEU A 37 -1.62 2.31 -11.35
CA LEU A 37 -2.64 2.48 -12.37
C LEU A 37 -2.02 2.21 -13.75
N GLU A 38 -2.60 1.27 -14.49
CA GLU A 38 -2.18 0.92 -15.83
C GLU A 38 -3.41 0.68 -16.71
N ASN A 39 -3.50 1.40 -17.82
CA ASN A 39 -4.61 1.27 -18.78
C ASN A 39 -6.00 1.37 -18.12
N GLY A 40 -6.15 2.27 -17.15
CA GLY A 40 -7.38 2.46 -16.42
C GLY A 40 -7.68 1.42 -15.35
N ALA A 41 -6.80 0.44 -15.14
CA ALA A 41 -6.96 -0.59 -14.12
C ALA A 41 -6.02 -0.38 -12.96
N ILE A 42 -6.53 -0.55 -11.75
CA ILE A 42 -5.75 -0.50 -10.50
C ILE A 42 -5.30 -1.92 -10.17
N THR A 43 -4.01 -2.09 -9.99
CA THR A 43 -3.42 -3.36 -9.56
C THR A 43 -2.55 -3.12 -8.35
N ARG A 44 -2.66 -3.99 -7.34
CA ARG A 44 -1.88 -3.83 -6.11
C ARG A 44 -1.10 -5.10 -5.76
N ARG A 45 -0.02 -4.90 -4.99
CA ARG A 45 0.73 -5.96 -4.34
C ARG A 45 0.94 -5.58 -2.89
N ARG A 46 0.73 -6.53 -2.00
CA ARG A 46 0.85 -6.34 -0.55
C ARG A 46 1.55 -7.53 0.07
N ALA A 47 2.27 -7.29 1.15
CA ALA A 47 2.93 -8.36 1.90
C ALA A 47 2.99 -8.01 3.38
N ALA A 48 2.77 -9.00 4.23
CA ALA A 48 3.03 -8.90 5.65
C ALA A 48 4.53 -9.06 5.91
N GLY A 49 5.01 -8.50 7.01
CA GLY A 49 6.41 -8.60 7.42
C GLY A 49 7.30 -7.55 6.77
N LYS A 50 8.54 -7.93 6.52
CA LYS A 50 9.56 -7.01 6.02
C LYS A 50 9.30 -6.56 4.58
N LEU A 51 9.80 -5.37 4.24
CA LEU A 51 9.71 -4.82 2.90
C LEU A 51 10.29 -5.75 1.82
N ALA A 52 11.29 -6.56 2.17
CA ALA A 52 11.83 -7.56 1.28
C ALA A 52 10.77 -8.55 0.78
N ASN A 53 9.73 -8.82 1.58
CA ASN A 53 8.63 -9.70 1.17
C ASN A 53 7.79 -9.05 0.06
N LEU A 54 7.55 -7.75 0.14
CA LEU A 54 6.88 -6.99 -0.93
C LEU A 54 7.76 -6.96 -2.20
N ALA A 55 9.05 -6.72 -2.05
CA ALA A 55 9.99 -6.73 -3.17
C ALA A 55 9.99 -8.09 -3.89
N ALA A 56 9.98 -9.19 -3.14
CA ALA A 56 9.91 -10.54 -3.71
C ALA A 56 8.58 -10.78 -4.44
N GLU A 57 7.49 -10.27 -3.91
CA GLU A 57 6.17 -10.36 -4.55
C GLU A 57 6.16 -9.61 -5.89
N LEU A 58 6.78 -8.43 -5.94
CA LEU A 58 6.90 -7.63 -7.16
C LEU A 58 7.84 -8.26 -8.19
N GLU A 59 8.82 -9.05 -7.78
CA GLU A 59 9.66 -9.83 -8.71
C GLU A 59 8.85 -10.94 -9.36
N ARG A 60 7.99 -11.62 -8.60
CA ARG A 60 7.12 -12.67 -9.14
C ARG A 60 6.00 -12.13 -10.02
N SER A 61 5.45 -10.99 -9.65
CA SER A 61 4.30 -10.39 -10.31
C SER A 61 4.52 -8.89 -10.46
N PRO A 62 5.34 -8.46 -11.47
CA PRO A 62 5.65 -7.05 -11.67
C PRO A 62 4.43 -6.20 -12.02
N LEU A 63 4.52 -4.92 -11.70
CA LEU A 63 3.54 -3.90 -12.07
C LEU A 63 4.19 -2.89 -13.01
N ALA A 64 3.59 -2.67 -14.17
CA ALA A 64 4.13 -1.78 -15.20
C ALA A 64 3.57 -0.35 -15.14
N GLY A 65 2.54 -0.09 -14.33
CA GLY A 65 1.94 1.24 -14.21
C GLY A 65 2.94 2.31 -13.79
N VAL A 66 2.82 3.51 -14.37
CA VAL A 66 3.75 4.62 -14.13
C VAL A 66 3.30 5.57 -13.02
N SER A 67 2.07 5.43 -12.58
CA SER A 67 1.52 6.17 -11.44
C SER A 67 1.17 5.20 -10.34
N GLY A 68 1.47 5.55 -9.09
CA GLY A 68 1.17 4.64 -8.00
C GLY A 68 1.32 5.26 -6.62
N ILE A 69 0.85 4.51 -5.64
CA ILE A 69 0.95 4.83 -4.22
C ILE A 69 1.57 3.66 -3.47
N GLY A 70 2.27 3.95 -2.39
CA GLY A 70 2.89 2.95 -1.55
C GLY A 70 2.72 3.29 -0.07
N HIS A 71 2.82 2.26 0.77
CA HIS A 71 2.56 2.38 2.20
C HIS A 71 3.36 1.35 2.99
N THR A 72 3.92 1.78 4.11
CA THR A 72 4.39 0.89 5.16
C THR A 72 3.48 1.06 6.36
N ARG A 73 2.92 -0.04 6.86
CA ARG A 73 1.97 -0.02 7.97
C ARG A 73 2.66 -0.45 9.27
N TRP A 74 2.40 0.31 10.32
CA TRP A 74 2.65 -0.13 11.69
C TRP A 74 1.30 -0.32 12.37
N ALA A 75 0.95 -1.56 12.65
CA ALA A 75 -0.38 -1.90 13.16
C ALA A 75 -0.58 -1.39 14.58
N THR A 76 -1.53 -0.48 14.73
CA THR A 76 -2.07 -0.08 16.04
C THR A 76 -3.44 -0.72 16.27
N HIS A 77 -4.16 -1.01 15.18
CA HIS A 77 -5.47 -1.66 15.17
C HIS A 77 -5.50 -2.71 14.06
N GLY A 78 -6.02 -3.87 14.39
CA GLY A 78 -6.07 -5.00 13.48
C GLY A 78 -4.76 -5.79 13.42
N ALA A 79 -4.83 -7.02 12.95
CA ALA A 79 -3.67 -7.90 12.86
C ALA A 79 -2.71 -7.50 11.74
N PRO A 80 -1.39 -7.76 11.87
CA PRO A 80 -0.40 -7.47 10.83
C PRO A 80 -0.45 -8.50 9.70
N THR A 81 -1.56 -8.55 8.98
CA THR A 81 -1.80 -9.50 7.89
C THR A 81 -1.74 -8.80 6.53
N THR A 82 -1.56 -9.57 5.47
CA THR A 82 -1.64 -9.05 4.09
C THR A 82 -2.99 -8.40 3.82
N GLY A 83 -4.08 -8.97 4.34
CA GLY A 83 -5.43 -8.42 4.17
C GLY A 83 -5.62 -7.03 4.79
N ASN A 84 -4.88 -6.71 5.85
CA ASN A 84 -4.91 -5.41 6.51
C ASN A 84 -3.85 -4.44 6.00
N ALA A 85 -2.93 -4.89 5.14
CA ALA A 85 -1.92 -4.02 4.55
C ALA A 85 -2.55 -3.03 3.57
N HIS A 86 -2.03 -1.79 3.56
CA HIS A 86 -2.40 -0.82 2.54
C HIS A 86 -1.58 -1.02 1.26
N PRO A 87 -2.02 -0.54 0.11
CA PRO A 87 -3.27 0.18 -0.13
C PRO A 87 -4.51 -0.70 -0.05
N HIS A 88 -5.63 -0.13 0.39
CA HIS A 88 -6.94 -0.73 0.24
C HIS A 88 -7.53 -0.30 -1.08
N ALA A 89 -8.20 -1.20 -1.78
CA ALA A 89 -8.66 -0.92 -3.13
C ALA A 89 -10.01 -1.54 -3.46
N THR A 90 -10.74 -0.83 -4.31
CA THR A 90 -11.85 -1.36 -5.09
C THR A 90 -11.41 -1.44 -6.55
N ALA A 91 -12.30 -1.79 -7.46
CA ALA A 91 -12.00 -1.78 -8.90
C ALA A 91 -11.67 -0.36 -9.43
N ARG A 92 -12.08 0.69 -8.71
CA ARG A 92 -12.03 2.07 -9.19
C ARG A 92 -11.17 3.01 -8.36
N VAL A 93 -10.88 2.63 -7.12
CA VAL A 93 -10.18 3.51 -6.17
C VAL A 93 -9.18 2.71 -5.35
N ALA A 94 -8.01 3.28 -5.11
CA ALA A 94 -7.04 2.76 -4.15
C ALA A 94 -6.66 3.88 -3.19
N ILE A 95 -6.56 3.55 -1.90
CA ILE A 95 -6.24 4.52 -0.86
C ILE A 95 -5.15 3.99 0.07
N VAL A 96 -4.37 4.91 0.60
CA VAL A 96 -3.49 4.70 1.75
C VAL A 96 -3.88 5.69 2.84
N HIS A 97 -3.75 5.29 4.10
CA HIS A 97 -4.16 6.13 5.22
C HIS A 97 -3.27 5.88 6.43
N ASN A 98 -2.81 6.96 7.03
CA ASN A 98 -2.11 6.93 8.30
C ASN A 98 -3.02 7.52 9.37
N GLY A 99 -3.48 6.69 10.30
CA GLY A 99 -4.34 7.15 11.39
C GLY A 99 -5.43 6.14 11.73
N ILE A 100 -6.33 6.57 12.58
CA ILE A 100 -7.44 5.78 13.09
C ILE A 100 -8.72 6.56 12.83
N ILE A 101 -9.73 5.89 12.25
CA ILE A 101 -11.07 6.45 12.10
C ILE A 101 -11.89 5.94 13.29
N GLU A 102 -12.00 6.76 14.34
CA GLU A 102 -12.61 6.35 15.60
C GLU A 102 -14.09 6.00 15.48
N ASN A 103 -14.81 6.70 14.62
CA ASN A 103 -16.24 6.50 14.38
C ASN A 103 -16.53 5.61 13.16
N PHE A 104 -15.66 4.64 12.88
CA PHE A 104 -15.77 3.80 11.69
C PHE A 104 -17.05 2.93 11.68
N ARG A 105 -17.51 2.48 12.83
CA ARG A 105 -18.67 1.58 12.91
C ARG A 105 -19.97 2.23 12.42
N PRO A 106 -20.36 3.42 12.90
CA PRO A 106 -21.52 4.11 12.35
C PRO A 106 -21.40 4.42 10.86
N LEU A 107 -20.21 4.87 10.43
CA LEU A 107 -19.96 5.17 9.02
C LEU A 107 -20.08 3.91 8.14
N ARG A 108 -19.53 2.80 8.62
CA ARG A 108 -19.63 1.51 7.90
C ARG A 108 -21.09 1.06 7.76
N GLU A 109 -21.87 1.15 8.84
CA GLU A 109 -23.27 0.79 8.82
C GLU A 109 -24.09 1.64 7.84
N GLU A 110 -23.77 2.94 7.78
CA GLU A 110 -24.42 3.87 6.85
C GLU A 110 -24.10 3.54 5.38
N LEU A 111 -22.87 3.09 5.10
CA LEU A 111 -22.40 2.82 3.73
C LEU A 111 -22.75 1.41 3.23
N ILE A 112 -23.12 0.52 4.10
CA ILE A 112 -23.60 -0.82 3.76
C ILE A 112 -25.14 -0.79 3.68
#